data_bcede5457827a31a795f53b31958dc3b
#
_entry.id   bcede5457827a31a795f53b31958dc3b
#
_cell.length_a   1.000
_cell.length_b   1.000
_cell.length_c   1.000
_cell.angle_alpha   90.00
_cell.angle_beta   90.00
_cell.angle_gamma   90.00
#
_symmetry.space_group_name_H-M   'P 1'
#
loop_
_entity.id
_entity.type
_entity.pdbx_description
1 polymer ?
#
loop_
_entity_poly.entity_id
_entity_poly.type
_entity_poly.pdbx_seq_one_letter_code
_entity_poly.pdbx_strand_id
1 'polypeptide(L)'
;MADSGEQTELKKSDFFFELPKELIAQDPLEDRSASRLLVLNRHTGETSHHIFKEIADYLEPGDCLVLNNTKVIPARLLGEREGTGAHVEVLLLKRREGDVWETLVRPGKKCRPGNRLTFGDGLLRAKILETVEEGNRLIQFAYDGIFEEVLDRLGEMPLPPYITHKLKDKNRYQTVYAKYDGSAAAPTAGLHFTGELLKQIEDKGVEIAYVTLHVGLGTFRPVKEENLLQHHMHSEYYQVTEDAAKTINQTKERGGRIICVGTTSCRTVESAADENGVVQPGCDHTEIFIYPGYRFKVLDGLITNFHLPESTLVMLVSALAGRENVLAAYEEAIQEKYRFFSFGDAMFIQ
;
A
#
# COMPACT_ATOMS: atom_id res chain seq x y z
N MET A 1 12.41 39.91 19.14
CA MET A 1 13.50 39.02 18.70
C MET A 1 12.79 37.75 18.20
N ALA A 2 12.71 37.58 16.90
CA ALA A 2 12.08 36.40 16.30
C ALA A 2 13.04 35.23 16.49
N ASP A 3 12.56 34.24 17.18
CA ASP A 3 13.22 32.93 17.33
C ASP A 3 13.28 32.31 15.94
N SER A 4 14.43 32.37 15.31
CA SER A 4 14.74 31.62 14.09
C SER A 4 15.01 30.17 14.51
N GLY A 5 13.93 29.45 14.78
CA GLY A 5 14.02 27.99 14.95
C GLY A 5 14.66 27.44 13.69
N GLU A 6 15.89 26.96 13.77
CA GLU A 6 16.52 26.08 12.80
C GLU A 6 15.54 24.92 12.57
N GLN A 7 14.85 24.90 11.44
CA GLN A 7 14.15 23.71 10.98
C GLN A 7 15.23 22.64 10.80
N THR A 8 15.37 21.78 11.78
CA THR A 8 16.29 20.63 11.73
C THR A 8 15.93 19.86 10.46
N GLU A 9 16.83 19.84 9.51
CA GLU A 9 16.64 19.18 8.22
C GLU A 9 16.46 17.67 8.48
N LEU A 10 15.23 17.18 8.32
CA LEU A 10 14.91 15.76 8.56
C LEU A 10 15.62 14.89 7.52
N LYS A 11 16.32 13.88 8.01
CA LYS A 11 17.07 12.91 7.22
C LYS A 11 16.38 11.57 7.24
N LYS A 12 16.61 10.79 6.20
CA LYS A 12 16.15 9.41 6.10
C LYS A 12 16.66 8.58 7.31
N SER A 13 17.91 8.75 7.68
CA SER A 13 18.55 8.08 8.82
C SER A 13 17.90 8.38 10.18
N ASP A 14 17.14 9.48 10.31
CA ASP A 14 16.37 9.78 11.53
C ASP A 14 15.23 8.79 11.79
N PHE A 15 14.88 7.97 10.80
CA PHE A 15 13.83 6.94 10.84
C PHE A 15 14.41 5.53 10.82
N PHE A 16 15.69 5.40 11.16
CA PHE A 16 16.34 4.11 11.28
C PHE A 16 15.99 3.44 12.61
N PHE A 17 15.78 2.14 12.56
CA PHE A 17 15.72 1.23 13.69
C PHE A 17 16.24 -0.14 13.26
N GLU A 18 16.80 -0.90 14.17
CA GLU A 18 17.31 -2.24 13.87
C GLU A 18 16.16 -3.25 13.84
N LEU A 19 15.91 -3.83 12.66
CA LEU A 19 14.87 -4.84 12.48
C LEU A 19 15.47 -6.22 12.22
N PRO A 20 15.30 -7.19 13.15
CA PRO A 20 15.70 -8.56 12.92
C PRO A 20 14.95 -9.18 11.74
N LYS A 21 15.67 -9.83 10.84
CA LYS A 21 15.09 -10.39 9.60
C LYS A 21 14.04 -11.47 9.86
N GLU A 22 14.17 -12.20 10.94
CA GLU A 22 13.25 -13.25 11.39
C GLU A 22 11.87 -12.71 11.76
N LEU A 23 11.74 -11.41 12.06
CA LEU A 23 10.46 -10.78 12.33
C LEU A 23 9.70 -10.38 11.06
N ILE A 24 10.33 -10.46 9.90
CA ILE A 24 9.67 -10.18 8.61
C ILE A 24 8.78 -11.37 8.24
N ALA A 25 7.47 -11.18 8.32
CA ALA A 25 6.50 -12.23 8.02
C ALA A 25 6.58 -12.70 6.57
N GLN A 26 6.77 -13.99 6.37
CA GLN A 26 6.83 -14.61 5.04
C GLN A 26 5.48 -15.19 4.60
N ASP A 27 4.65 -15.59 5.54
CA ASP A 27 3.36 -16.24 5.30
C ASP A 27 2.24 -15.54 6.07
N PRO A 28 1.03 -15.44 5.49
CA PRO A 28 -0.15 -14.96 6.21
C PRO A 28 -0.59 -15.97 7.27
N LEU A 29 -1.17 -15.47 8.36
CA LEU A 29 -1.87 -16.33 9.32
C LEU A 29 -3.08 -17.00 8.66
N GLU A 30 -3.45 -18.18 9.13
CA GLU A 30 -4.64 -18.90 8.64
C GLU A 30 -5.90 -18.07 8.90
N ASP A 31 -6.12 -17.62 10.13
CA ASP A 31 -7.12 -16.62 10.47
C ASP A 31 -6.51 -15.21 10.36
N ARG A 32 -7.06 -14.38 9.46
CA ARG A 32 -6.60 -13.03 9.19
C ARG A 32 -6.71 -12.13 10.42
N SER A 33 -7.80 -12.28 11.19
CA SER A 33 -8.10 -11.44 12.35
C SER A 33 -7.40 -11.89 13.64
N ALA A 34 -6.66 -13.00 13.59
CA ALA A 34 -5.86 -13.49 14.70
C ALA A 34 -4.46 -12.84 14.81
N SER A 35 -4.10 -11.92 13.92
CA SER A 35 -2.87 -11.15 14.04
C SER A 35 -2.88 -10.31 15.33
N ARG A 36 -1.68 -10.00 15.85
CA ARG A 36 -1.57 -9.08 16.98
C ARG A 36 -1.89 -7.65 16.55
N LEU A 37 -2.35 -6.86 17.50
CA LEU A 37 -2.62 -5.43 17.35
C LEU A 37 -1.89 -4.67 18.44
N LEU A 38 -1.02 -3.75 18.08
CA LEU A 38 -0.46 -2.75 18.99
C LEU A 38 -1.25 -1.46 18.84
N VAL A 39 -1.88 -1.01 19.91
CA VAL A 39 -2.58 0.28 19.93
C VAL A 39 -1.63 1.33 20.49
N LEU A 40 -1.41 2.41 19.77
CA LEU A 40 -0.58 3.55 20.15
C LEU A 40 -1.45 4.79 20.33
N ASN A 41 -1.42 5.35 21.53
CA ASN A 41 -1.96 6.69 21.78
C ASN A 41 -0.97 7.73 21.23
N ARG A 42 -1.36 8.45 20.18
CA ARG A 42 -0.49 9.42 19.48
C ARG A 42 -0.08 10.62 20.34
N HIS A 43 -0.85 10.93 21.39
CA HIS A 43 -0.62 12.09 22.25
C HIS A 43 0.29 11.78 23.45
N THR A 44 0.12 10.57 24.02
CA THR A 44 0.88 10.17 25.23
C THR A 44 2.07 9.27 24.92
N GLY A 45 2.06 8.59 23.75
CA GLY A 45 3.04 7.56 23.39
C GLY A 45 2.78 6.20 24.09
N GLU A 46 1.71 6.10 24.90
CA GLU A 46 1.35 4.84 25.57
C GLU A 46 0.90 3.78 24.56
N THR A 47 1.31 2.55 24.81
CA THR A 47 0.99 1.39 23.98
C THR A 47 0.18 0.37 24.76
N SER A 48 -0.61 -0.45 24.03
CA SER A 48 -1.26 -1.64 24.56
C SER A 48 -1.34 -2.73 23.52
N HIS A 49 -1.39 -4.00 23.97
CA HIS A 49 -1.29 -5.17 23.12
C HIS A 49 -2.60 -5.94 23.09
N HIS A 50 -3.06 -6.26 21.89
CA HIS A 50 -4.35 -6.88 21.62
C HIS A 50 -4.25 -7.90 20.48
N ILE A 51 -5.36 -8.53 20.15
CA ILE A 51 -5.56 -9.30 18.92
C ILE A 51 -6.40 -8.45 17.97
N PHE A 52 -6.13 -8.51 16.66
CA PHE A 52 -6.74 -7.61 15.68
C PHE A 52 -8.27 -7.64 15.67
N LYS A 53 -8.90 -8.79 15.93
CA LYS A 53 -10.37 -8.88 16.06
C LYS A 53 -10.97 -7.95 17.12
N GLU A 54 -10.17 -7.51 18.09
CA GLU A 54 -10.58 -6.58 19.14
C GLU A 54 -10.61 -5.12 18.65
N ILE A 55 -10.20 -4.85 17.40
CA ILE A 55 -10.25 -3.49 16.82
C ILE A 55 -11.65 -2.88 16.89
N ALA A 56 -12.69 -3.72 16.81
CA ALA A 56 -14.08 -3.27 16.95
C ALA A 56 -14.37 -2.59 18.30
N ASP A 57 -13.61 -2.89 19.36
CA ASP A 57 -13.78 -2.30 20.69
C ASP A 57 -13.27 -0.85 20.74
N TYR A 58 -12.36 -0.50 19.85
CA TYR A 58 -11.74 0.83 19.71
C TYR A 58 -12.51 1.78 18.77
N LEU A 59 -13.49 1.25 18.03
CA LEU A 59 -14.35 2.02 17.13
C LEU A 59 -15.67 2.37 17.84
N GLU A 60 -16.17 3.58 17.61
CA GLU A 60 -17.40 4.07 18.24
C GLU A 60 -18.50 4.28 17.21
N PRO A 61 -19.79 4.15 17.62
CA PRO A 61 -20.90 4.52 16.74
C PRO A 61 -20.74 5.96 16.23
N GLY A 62 -20.83 6.13 14.91
CA GLY A 62 -20.64 7.43 14.27
C GLY A 62 -19.22 7.68 13.74
N ASP A 63 -18.25 6.78 13.98
CA ASP A 63 -16.97 6.78 13.28
C ASP A 63 -17.14 6.34 11.82
N CYS A 64 -16.18 6.70 10.97
CA CYS A 64 -16.09 6.21 9.61
C CYS A 64 -14.75 5.48 9.39
N LEU A 65 -14.83 4.21 8.96
CA LEU A 65 -13.68 3.40 8.56
C LEU A 65 -13.46 3.52 7.06
N VAL A 66 -12.32 4.06 6.64
CA VAL A 66 -12.00 4.24 5.22
C VAL A 66 -11.10 3.13 4.73
N LEU A 67 -11.57 2.37 3.73
CA LEU A 67 -10.95 1.17 3.18
C LEU A 67 -10.54 1.38 1.71
N ASN A 68 -9.36 0.92 1.33
CA ASN A 68 -8.93 0.90 -0.07
C ASN A 68 -9.37 -0.41 -0.74
N ASN A 69 -10.33 -0.34 -1.67
CA ASN A 69 -10.93 -1.48 -2.35
C ASN A 69 -10.23 -1.86 -3.67
N THR A 70 -9.00 -1.40 -3.86
CA THR A 70 -8.18 -1.82 -5.01
C THR A 70 -7.96 -3.32 -5.01
N LYS A 71 -7.90 -3.91 -6.20
CA LYS A 71 -7.62 -5.34 -6.39
C LYS A 71 -6.29 -5.53 -7.11
N VAL A 72 -5.46 -6.41 -6.57
CA VAL A 72 -4.16 -6.74 -7.17
C VAL A 72 -4.38 -7.62 -8.39
N ILE A 73 -3.79 -7.23 -9.50
CA ILE A 73 -3.76 -8.04 -10.71
C ILE A 73 -2.57 -9.02 -10.67
N PRO A 74 -2.66 -10.21 -11.28
CA PRO A 74 -1.53 -11.14 -11.37
C PRO A 74 -0.50 -10.63 -12.37
N ALA A 75 0.14 -9.53 -12.01
CA ALA A 75 0.96 -8.68 -12.88
C ALA A 75 2.35 -9.26 -13.18
N ARG A 76 2.76 -10.36 -12.53
CA ARG A 76 4.07 -10.98 -12.70
C ARG A 76 3.99 -12.11 -13.72
N LEU A 77 4.61 -11.91 -14.88
CA LEU A 77 4.63 -12.84 -15.99
C LEU A 77 6.01 -13.50 -16.11
N LEU A 78 6.05 -14.83 -16.11
CA LEU A 78 7.25 -15.62 -16.35
C LEU A 78 7.19 -16.18 -17.77
N GLY A 79 8.22 -15.93 -18.57
CA GLY A 79 8.27 -16.33 -19.97
C GLY A 79 9.66 -16.47 -20.50
N GLU A 80 9.77 -16.49 -21.82
CA GLU A 80 11.02 -16.70 -22.52
C GLU A 80 11.19 -15.70 -23.67
N ARG A 81 12.45 -15.38 -23.98
CA ARG A 81 12.77 -14.60 -25.17
C ARG A 81 12.75 -15.49 -26.40
N GLU A 82 11.95 -15.12 -27.40
CA GLU A 82 11.88 -15.82 -28.68
C GLU A 82 13.28 -15.93 -29.32
N GLY A 83 13.55 -17.06 -29.92
CA GLY A 83 14.80 -17.36 -30.65
C GLY A 83 15.97 -17.77 -29.76
N THR A 84 15.93 -17.53 -28.42
CA THR A 84 17.03 -17.93 -27.53
C THR A 84 16.59 -18.79 -26.35
N GLY A 85 15.27 -18.89 -26.04
CA GLY A 85 14.74 -19.59 -24.86
C GLY A 85 15.21 -18.99 -23.51
N ALA A 86 15.77 -17.79 -23.53
CA ALA A 86 16.26 -17.19 -22.30
C ALA A 86 15.08 -16.79 -21.41
N HIS A 87 15.04 -17.32 -20.18
CA HIS A 87 14.02 -16.98 -19.19
C HIS A 87 13.99 -15.48 -18.90
N VAL A 88 12.79 -14.93 -18.84
CA VAL A 88 12.51 -13.54 -18.54
C VAL A 88 11.35 -13.44 -17.56
N GLU A 89 11.42 -12.42 -16.72
CA GLU A 89 10.32 -11.99 -15.86
C GLU A 89 9.86 -10.61 -16.33
N VAL A 90 8.57 -10.44 -16.53
CA VAL A 90 7.95 -9.16 -16.87
C VAL A 90 6.92 -8.84 -15.80
N LEU A 91 7.03 -7.67 -15.22
CA LEU A 91 6.14 -7.19 -14.19
C LEU A 91 5.39 -5.97 -14.72
N LEU A 92 4.09 -6.10 -14.86
CA LEU A 92 3.20 -5.02 -15.34
C LEU A 92 3.13 -3.91 -14.29
N LEU A 93 3.34 -2.64 -14.72
CA LEU A 93 3.30 -1.48 -13.83
C LEU A 93 2.08 -0.61 -14.13
N LYS A 94 1.98 -0.14 -15.37
CA LYS A 94 0.95 0.81 -15.79
C LYS A 94 0.54 0.52 -17.23
N ARG A 95 -0.77 0.38 -17.46
CA ARG A 95 -1.32 0.33 -18.80
C ARG A 95 -1.23 1.73 -19.43
N ARG A 96 -0.74 1.79 -20.63
CA ARG A 96 -0.67 3.02 -21.44
C ARG A 96 -1.83 3.02 -22.43
N GLU A 97 -1.58 3.03 -23.70
CA GLU A 97 -2.61 3.01 -24.74
C GLU A 97 -2.79 1.59 -25.30
N GLY A 98 -4.03 1.15 -25.46
CA GLY A 98 -4.35 -0.18 -25.98
C GLY A 98 -3.71 -1.29 -25.14
N ASP A 99 -2.91 -2.14 -25.80
CA ASP A 99 -2.22 -3.27 -25.19
C ASP A 99 -0.75 -2.97 -24.89
N VAL A 100 -0.40 -1.71 -24.78
CA VAL A 100 0.93 -1.26 -24.39
C VAL A 100 0.98 -1.04 -22.88
N TRP A 101 1.97 -1.67 -22.24
CA TRP A 101 2.21 -1.55 -20.81
C TRP A 101 3.63 -1.08 -20.52
N GLU A 102 3.75 -0.22 -19.54
CA GLU A 102 5.02 0.03 -18.88
C GLU A 102 5.29 -1.10 -17.91
N THR A 103 6.52 -1.62 -17.93
CA THR A 103 6.88 -2.85 -17.23
C THR A 103 8.28 -2.79 -16.66
N LEU A 104 8.51 -3.50 -15.56
CA LEU A 104 9.85 -3.93 -15.15
C LEU A 104 10.17 -5.27 -15.80
N VAL A 105 11.43 -5.44 -16.20
CA VAL A 105 11.89 -6.69 -16.80
C VAL A 105 13.16 -7.22 -16.11
N ARG A 106 13.24 -8.53 -15.96
CA ARG A 106 14.45 -9.22 -15.45
C ARG A 106 14.79 -10.42 -16.32
N PRO A 107 16.08 -10.59 -16.71
CA PRO A 107 17.17 -9.63 -16.55
C PRO A 107 17.11 -8.55 -17.63
N GLY A 108 17.25 -7.26 -17.24
CA GLY A 108 17.10 -6.11 -18.16
C GLY A 108 18.07 -6.14 -19.37
N LYS A 109 19.28 -6.71 -19.21
CA LYS A 109 20.26 -6.84 -20.30
C LYS A 109 19.79 -7.76 -21.45
N LYS A 110 18.89 -8.71 -21.16
CA LYS A 110 18.31 -9.64 -22.15
C LYS A 110 17.04 -9.13 -22.79
N CYS A 111 16.44 -8.06 -22.23
CA CYS A 111 15.15 -7.46 -22.65
C CYS A 111 15.41 -6.08 -23.28
N ARG A 112 15.84 -6.07 -24.55
CA ARG A 112 16.15 -4.84 -25.31
C ARG A 112 15.02 -4.52 -26.28
N PRO A 113 14.83 -3.24 -26.68
CA PRO A 113 13.89 -2.86 -27.73
C PRO A 113 14.04 -3.75 -28.96
N GLY A 114 12.91 -4.14 -29.56
CA GLY A 114 12.84 -5.06 -30.69
C GLY A 114 12.81 -6.55 -30.32
N ASN A 115 13.17 -6.95 -29.09
CA ASN A 115 13.05 -8.35 -28.68
C ASN A 115 11.55 -8.75 -28.56
N ARG A 116 11.29 -10.02 -28.85
CA ARG A 116 10.00 -10.65 -28.66
C ARG A 116 10.07 -11.64 -27.52
N LEU A 117 8.99 -11.70 -26.78
CA LEU A 117 8.82 -12.56 -25.61
C LEU A 117 7.59 -13.43 -25.80
N THR A 118 7.60 -14.62 -25.22
CA THR A 118 6.46 -15.54 -25.22
C THR A 118 6.21 -16.06 -23.80
N PHE A 119 4.93 -16.27 -23.48
CA PHE A 119 4.47 -16.75 -22.18
C PHE A 119 3.42 -17.85 -22.41
N GLY A 120 3.45 -18.91 -21.57
CA GLY A 120 2.46 -19.98 -21.58
C GLY A 120 2.31 -20.64 -22.95
N ASP A 121 3.40 -21.13 -23.53
CA ASP A 121 3.43 -21.82 -24.84
C ASP A 121 2.83 -20.98 -25.98
N GLY A 122 2.98 -19.65 -25.91
CA GLY A 122 2.50 -18.72 -26.94
C GLY A 122 1.09 -18.18 -26.74
N LEU A 123 0.44 -18.48 -25.60
CA LEU A 123 -0.85 -17.93 -25.23
C LEU A 123 -0.82 -16.41 -25.12
N LEU A 124 0.31 -15.86 -24.65
CA LEU A 124 0.59 -14.43 -24.63
C LEU A 124 1.94 -14.17 -25.29
N ARG A 125 1.96 -13.25 -26.25
CA ARG A 125 3.20 -12.80 -26.92
C ARG A 125 3.40 -11.33 -26.61
N ALA A 126 4.66 -10.88 -26.66
CA ALA A 126 4.98 -9.50 -26.39
C ALA A 126 6.15 -9.00 -27.25
N LYS A 127 6.14 -7.71 -27.56
CA LYS A 127 7.24 -7.02 -28.23
C LYS A 127 7.69 -5.85 -27.37
N ILE A 128 8.97 -5.79 -27.07
CA ILE A 128 9.58 -4.66 -26.36
C ILE A 128 9.74 -3.52 -27.36
N LEU A 129 9.06 -2.41 -27.10
CA LEU A 129 9.06 -1.23 -27.96
C LEU A 129 10.27 -0.35 -27.65
N GLU A 130 10.40 0.09 -26.41
CA GLU A 130 11.44 1.02 -25.99
C GLU A 130 11.82 0.86 -24.51
N THR A 131 12.91 1.52 -24.12
CA THR A 131 13.31 1.70 -22.72
C THR A 131 12.94 3.11 -22.32
N VAL A 132 12.21 3.24 -21.22
CA VAL A 132 11.78 4.51 -20.63
C VAL A 132 12.52 4.78 -19.33
N GLU A 133 12.08 5.82 -18.62
CA GLU A 133 12.67 6.24 -17.34
C GLU A 133 12.84 5.08 -16.37
N GLU A 134 13.80 5.22 -15.46
CA GLU A 134 14.16 4.21 -14.44
C GLU A 134 14.53 2.81 -15.00
N GLY A 135 14.76 2.70 -16.31
CA GLY A 135 15.06 1.45 -16.97
C GLY A 135 13.86 0.54 -17.22
N ASN A 136 12.64 1.06 -17.07
CA ASN A 136 11.40 0.37 -17.43
C ASN A 136 11.31 0.13 -18.94
N ARG A 137 10.42 -0.76 -19.35
CA ARG A 137 10.16 -1.07 -20.77
C ARG A 137 8.73 -0.78 -21.13
N LEU A 138 8.50 -0.18 -22.28
CA LEU A 138 7.19 -0.25 -22.94
C LEU A 138 7.11 -1.54 -23.73
N ILE A 139 6.12 -2.34 -23.40
CA ILE A 139 5.87 -3.64 -24.03
C ILE A 139 4.46 -3.67 -24.60
N GLN A 140 4.37 -4.01 -25.87
CA GLN A 140 3.09 -4.29 -26.54
C GLN A 140 2.80 -5.77 -26.46
N PHE A 141 1.62 -6.11 -25.93
CA PHE A 141 1.14 -7.49 -25.83
C PHE A 141 0.24 -7.85 -27.02
N ALA A 142 0.23 -9.14 -27.35
CA ALA A 142 -0.64 -9.75 -28.35
C ALA A 142 -1.16 -11.08 -27.81
N TYR A 143 -2.46 -11.26 -27.84
CA TYR A 143 -3.19 -12.40 -27.28
C TYR A 143 -4.54 -12.54 -27.98
N ASP A 144 -5.19 -13.68 -27.79
CA ASP A 144 -6.58 -13.91 -28.24
C ASP A 144 -7.53 -13.80 -27.03
N GLY A 145 -8.65 -13.11 -27.19
CA GLY A 145 -9.69 -12.97 -26.18
C GLY A 145 -9.50 -11.76 -25.24
N ILE A 146 -9.71 -11.95 -23.96
CA ILE A 146 -9.67 -10.90 -22.92
C ILE A 146 -8.33 -10.96 -22.17
N PHE A 147 -7.64 -9.82 -22.09
CA PHE A 147 -6.30 -9.74 -21.47
C PHE A 147 -6.29 -10.18 -20.02
N GLU A 148 -7.29 -9.78 -19.27
CA GLU A 148 -7.45 -10.10 -17.85
C GLU A 148 -7.59 -11.62 -17.63
N GLU A 149 -8.31 -12.34 -18.51
CA GLU A 149 -8.42 -13.80 -18.45
C GLU A 149 -7.08 -14.49 -18.77
N VAL A 150 -6.31 -13.93 -19.71
CA VAL A 150 -4.96 -14.42 -20.02
C VAL A 150 -4.03 -14.20 -18.83
N LEU A 151 -4.11 -13.03 -18.16
CA LEU A 151 -3.35 -12.74 -16.96
C LEU A 151 -3.71 -13.68 -15.82
N ASP A 152 -4.98 -13.98 -15.61
CA ASP A 152 -5.42 -14.91 -14.55
C ASP A 152 -4.86 -16.31 -14.73
N ARG A 153 -4.64 -16.73 -15.98
CA ARG A 153 -4.07 -18.05 -16.33
C ARG A 153 -2.55 -18.10 -16.20
N LEU A 154 -1.85 -17.03 -16.60
CA LEU A 154 -0.40 -17.00 -16.73
C LEU A 154 0.31 -16.23 -15.63
N GLY A 155 -0.35 -15.24 -15.05
CA GLY A 155 0.24 -14.32 -14.11
C GLY A 155 0.34 -14.87 -12.69
N GLU A 156 1.41 -14.49 -12.02
CA GLU A 156 1.59 -14.70 -10.60
C GLU A 156 1.32 -13.39 -9.84
N MET A 157 0.90 -13.50 -8.58
CA MET A 157 0.74 -12.34 -7.71
C MET A 157 2.09 -11.67 -7.48
N PRO A 158 2.19 -10.35 -7.70
CA PRO A 158 3.44 -9.60 -7.54
C PRO A 158 3.71 -9.34 -6.05
N LEU A 159 4.25 -10.33 -5.36
CA LEU A 159 4.62 -10.17 -3.95
C LEU A 159 5.78 -9.20 -3.79
N PRO A 160 5.81 -8.43 -2.69
CA PRO A 160 6.96 -7.60 -2.35
C PRO A 160 8.27 -8.41 -2.30
N PRO A 161 9.43 -7.79 -2.61
CA PRO A 161 10.70 -8.51 -2.74
C PRO A 161 11.22 -9.14 -1.44
N TYR A 162 10.72 -8.72 -0.29
CA TYR A 162 11.07 -9.30 1.01
C TYR A 162 10.28 -10.57 1.35
N ILE A 163 9.20 -10.87 0.59
CA ILE A 163 8.48 -12.15 0.68
C ILE A 163 9.11 -13.11 -0.33
N THR A 164 9.81 -14.11 0.19
CA THR A 164 10.51 -15.11 -0.61
C THR A 164 9.75 -16.43 -0.72
N HIS A 165 8.78 -16.63 0.17
CA HIS A 165 7.93 -17.81 0.14
C HIS A 165 6.86 -17.68 -0.95
N LYS A 166 6.59 -18.81 -1.64
CA LYS A 166 5.51 -18.88 -2.62
C LYS A 166 4.17 -19.05 -1.89
N LEU A 167 3.22 -18.17 -2.18
CA LEU A 167 1.87 -18.30 -1.63
C LEU A 167 1.19 -19.59 -2.11
N LYS A 168 0.61 -20.32 -1.18
CA LYS A 168 -0.23 -21.51 -1.48
C LYS A 168 -1.56 -21.11 -2.12
N ASP A 169 -2.13 -20.02 -1.66
CA ASP A 169 -3.37 -19.42 -2.17
C ASP A 169 -3.14 -17.94 -2.50
N LYS A 170 -3.24 -17.60 -3.79
CA LYS A 170 -3.06 -16.23 -4.28
C LYS A 170 -4.06 -15.22 -3.68
N ASN A 171 -5.26 -15.70 -3.27
CA ASN A 171 -6.28 -14.84 -2.66
C ASN A 171 -5.89 -14.36 -1.25
N ARG A 172 -4.86 -14.93 -0.65
CA ARG A 172 -4.34 -14.45 0.64
C ARG A 172 -3.68 -13.08 0.53
N TYR A 173 -3.26 -12.66 -0.66
CA TYR A 173 -2.74 -11.31 -0.94
C TYR A 173 -3.80 -10.40 -1.56
N GLN A 174 -5.06 -10.57 -1.15
CA GLN A 174 -6.20 -9.72 -1.49
C GLN A 174 -7.02 -9.41 -0.24
N THR A 175 -7.57 -8.20 -0.15
CA THR A 175 -8.57 -7.87 0.86
C THR A 175 -9.90 -8.57 0.54
N VAL A 176 -10.72 -8.83 1.55
CA VAL A 176 -12.04 -9.45 1.35
C VAL A 176 -13.03 -8.53 0.61
N TYR A 177 -12.70 -7.27 0.49
CA TYR A 177 -13.48 -6.22 -0.20
C TYR A 177 -12.82 -5.70 -1.47
N ALA A 178 -11.78 -6.37 -1.98
CA ALA A 178 -11.12 -5.99 -3.23
C ALA A 178 -12.09 -6.00 -4.40
N LYS A 179 -12.16 -4.90 -5.17
CA LYS A 179 -13.18 -4.70 -6.22
C LYS A 179 -12.59 -4.25 -7.55
N TYR A 180 -11.75 -3.23 -7.57
CA TYR A 180 -11.28 -2.61 -8.81
C TYR A 180 -9.87 -3.04 -9.15
N ASP A 181 -9.71 -3.77 -10.26
CA ASP A 181 -8.43 -4.23 -10.78
C ASP A 181 -7.52 -3.07 -11.17
N GLY A 182 -6.21 -3.21 -10.94
CA GLY A 182 -5.23 -2.20 -11.38
C GLY A 182 -4.03 -2.02 -10.46
N SER A 183 -4.01 -2.66 -9.30
CA SER A 183 -2.93 -2.53 -8.32
C SER A 183 -1.83 -3.57 -8.53
N ALA A 184 -0.58 -3.16 -8.36
CA ALA A 184 0.56 -4.04 -8.31
C ALA A 184 0.86 -4.57 -6.88
N ALA A 185 0.19 -4.01 -5.85
CA ALA A 185 0.33 -4.46 -4.47
C ALA A 185 -0.98 -4.33 -3.69
N ALA A 186 -1.18 -5.20 -2.72
CA ALA A 186 -2.36 -5.15 -1.84
C ALA A 186 -2.25 -4.01 -0.82
N PRO A 187 -3.38 -3.39 -0.40
CA PRO A 187 -3.43 -2.52 0.76
C PRO A 187 -3.40 -3.38 2.03
N THR A 188 -2.17 -3.74 2.45
CA THR A 188 -1.91 -4.88 3.34
C THR A 188 -2.52 -4.75 4.74
N ALA A 189 -2.74 -3.54 5.26
CA ALA A 189 -3.48 -3.33 6.50
C ALA A 189 -4.93 -3.83 6.41
N GLY A 190 -5.51 -3.84 5.22
CA GLY A 190 -6.84 -4.40 4.97
C GLY A 190 -6.89 -5.93 4.98
N LEU A 191 -5.73 -6.61 4.90
CA LEU A 191 -5.68 -8.07 4.93
C LEU A 191 -6.08 -8.67 6.28
N HIS A 192 -6.05 -7.90 7.35
CA HIS A 192 -6.47 -8.31 8.70
C HIS A 192 -7.98 -8.46 8.84
N PHE A 193 -8.76 -7.77 8.01
CA PHE A 193 -10.22 -7.79 8.09
C PHE A 193 -10.80 -9.06 7.46
N THR A 194 -11.84 -9.59 8.13
CA THR A 194 -12.76 -10.59 7.58
C THR A 194 -14.11 -9.96 7.28
N GLY A 195 -14.94 -10.62 6.48
CA GLY A 195 -16.31 -10.15 6.23
C GLY A 195 -17.15 -10.05 7.49
N GLU A 196 -16.97 -11.02 8.41
CA GLU A 196 -17.65 -11.06 9.70
C GLU A 196 -17.25 -9.88 10.59
N LEU A 197 -15.94 -9.55 10.65
CA LEU A 197 -15.44 -8.43 11.45
C LEU A 197 -15.95 -7.09 10.89
N LEU A 198 -15.94 -6.92 9.56
CA LEU A 198 -16.52 -5.71 8.93
C LEU A 198 -18.00 -5.58 9.25
N LYS A 199 -18.77 -6.68 9.14
CA LYS A 199 -20.17 -6.66 9.50
C LYS A 199 -20.41 -6.32 10.97
N GLN A 200 -19.62 -6.85 11.89
CA GLN A 200 -19.69 -6.52 13.32
C GLN A 200 -19.45 -5.03 13.56
N ILE A 201 -18.50 -4.44 12.84
CA ILE A 201 -18.18 -3.00 12.90
C ILE A 201 -19.35 -2.16 12.37
N GLU A 202 -19.95 -2.54 11.23
CA GLU A 202 -21.14 -1.87 10.70
C GLU A 202 -22.34 -1.99 11.64
N ASP A 203 -22.58 -3.20 12.19
CA ASP A 203 -23.68 -3.46 13.15
C ASP A 203 -23.52 -2.64 14.46
N LYS A 204 -22.30 -2.22 14.81
CA LYS A 204 -21.99 -1.31 15.92
C LYS A 204 -22.36 0.15 15.62
N GLY A 205 -22.62 0.50 14.36
CA GLY A 205 -22.95 1.86 13.92
C GLY A 205 -21.75 2.66 13.42
N VAL A 206 -20.67 1.98 13.02
CA VAL A 206 -19.52 2.57 12.32
C VAL A 206 -19.81 2.55 10.82
N GLU A 207 -19.65 3.69 10.16
CA GLU A 207 -19.83 3.78 8.72
C GLU A 207 -18.58 3.27 7.98
N ILE A 208 -18.76 2.65 6.81
CA ILE A 208 -17.65 2.22 5.97
C ILE A 208 -17.67 2.99 4.66
N ALA A 209 -16.55 3.68 4.36
CA ALA A 209 -16.32 4.35 3.09
C ALA A 209 -15.22 3.62 2.30
N TYR A 210 -15.49 3.34 1.02
CA TYR A 210 -14.53 2.71 0.13
C TYR A 210 -13.92 3.73 -0.82
N VAL A 211 -12.60 3.82 -0.82
CA VAL A 211 -11.82 4.59 -1.78
C VAL A 211 -10.97 3.63 -2.62
N THR A 212 -10.47 4.08 -3.75
CA THR A 212 -9.56 3.29 -4.59
C THR A 212 -8.24 4.03 -4.72
N LEU A 213 -7.12 3.36 -4.47
CA LEU A 213 -5.78 3.81 -4.86
C LEU A 213 -5.04 2.59 -5.41
N HIS A 214 -4.62 2.67 -6.65
CA HIS A 214 -3.81 1.62 -7.27
C HIS A 214 -2.35 1.79 -6.89
N VAL A 215 -1.90 0.88 -6.02
CA VAL A 215 -0.52 0.90 -5.50
C VAL A 215 0.45 0.48 -6.59
N GLY A 216 1.40 1.33 -6.91
CA GLY A 216 2.52 1.01 -7.78
C GLY A 216 3.65 0.29 -7.04
N LEU A 217 4.54 -0.36 -7.78
CA LEU A 217 5.71 -1.03 -7.18
C LEU A 217 6.74 -0.05 -6.61
N GLY A 218 6.63 1.23 -6.91
CA GLY A 218 7.47 2.28 -6.33
C GLY A 218 7.43 2.30 -4.81
N THR A 219 6.29 1.93 -4.22
CA THR A 219 6.10 1.86 -2.76
C THR A 219 7.07 0.89 -2.06
N PHE A 220 7.60 -0.10 -2.78
CA PHE A 220 8.59 -1.04 -2.25
C PHE A 220 10.04 -0.65 -2.54
N ARG A 221 10.27 0.47 -3.20
CA ARG A 221 11.64 0.94 -3.45
C ARG A 221 12.15 1.68 -2.22
N PRO A 222 13.39 1.41 -1.79
CA PRO A 222 14.01 2.17 -0.71
C PRO A 222 14.14 3.64 -1.10
N VAL A 223 13.94 4.53 -0.14
CA VAL A 223 14.29 5.96 -0.28
C VAL A 223 15.80 6.04 -0.50
N LYS A 224 16.24 6.68 -1.58
CA LYS A 224 17.65 6.79 -1.95
C LYS A 224 18.28 8.05 -1.36
N GLU A 225 17.53 9.11 -1.35
CA GLU A 225 17.95 10.44 -0.92
C GLU A 225 18.04 10.48 0.61
N GLU A 226 19.14 11.01 1.16
CA GLU A 226 19.29 11.23 2.60
C GLU A 226 18.44 12.40 3.08
N ASN A 227 18.37 13.48 2.30
CA ASN A 227 17.50 14.61 2.55
C ASN A 227 16.09 14.33 2.04
N LEU A 228 15.11 14.31 2.95
CA LEU A 228 13.71 13.99 2.62
C LEU A 228 13.09 14.97 1.62
N LEU A 229 13.51 16.23 1.62
CA LEU A 229 12.99 17.26 0.70
C LEU A 229 13.35 16.99 -0.77
N GLN A 230 14.32 16.12 -1.02
CA GLN A 230 14.74 15.73 -2.37
C GLN A 230 14.05 14.45 -2.86
N HIS A 231 13.27 13.79 -1.98
CA HIS A 231 12.55 12.59 -2.35
C HIS A 231 11.30 12.91 -3.16
N HIS A 232 11.13 12.25 -4.31
CA HIS A 232 9.95 12.33 -5.15
C HIS A 232 9.15 11.03 -5.04
N MET A 233 7.88 11.17 -4.65
CA MET A 233 6.95 10.05 -4.62
C MET A 233 6.54 9.67 -6.03
N HIS A 234 6.33 8.36 -6.25
CA HIS A 234 5.74 7.89 -7.49
C HIS A 234 4.27 8.31 -7.57
N SER A 235 3.86 8.67 -8.77
CA SER A 235 2.48 9.03 -9.08
C SER A 235 1.59 7.80 -9.07
N GLU A 236 0.54 7.80 -8.25
CA GLU A 236 -0.43 6.71 -8.10
C GLU A 236 -1.85 7.23 -8.35
N TYR A 237 -2.60 6.49 -9.17
CA TYR A 237 -4.01 6.81 -9.46
C TYR A 237 -4.87 6.55 -8.25
N TYR A 238 -5.76 7.51 -7.93
CA TYR A 238 -6.78 7.31 -6.91
C TYR A 238 -8.16 7.75 -7.40
N GLN A 239 -9.19 7.24 -6.74
CA GLN A 239 -10.59 7.60 -6.95
C GLN A 239 -11.34 7.63 -5.61
N VAL A 240 -12.16 8.67 -5.44
CA VAL A 240 -13.14 8.82 -4.37
C VAL A 240 -14.52 8.99 -5.01
N THR A 241 -15.45 8.11 -4.70
CA THR A 241 -16.83 8.22 -5.20
C THR A 241 -17.61 9.31 -4.46
N GLU A 242 -18.72 9.78 -5.05
CA GLU A 242 -19.61 10.75 -4.39
C GLU A 242 -20.12 10.22 -3.05
N ASP A 243 -20.52 8.94 -3.00
CA ASP A 243 -20.99 8.30 -1.77
C ASP A 243 -19.89 8.24 -0.69
N ALA A 244 -18.66 7.87 -1.07
CA ALA A 244 -17.56 7.85 -0.12
C ALA A 244 -17.22 9.24 0.42
N ALA A 245 -17.12 10.24 -0.44
CA ALA A 245 -16.88 11.62 -0.05
C ALA A 245 -17.97 12.14 0.89
N LYS A 246 -19.24 11.87 0.54
CA LYS A 246 -20.42 12.24 1.36
C LYS A 246 -20.36 11.58 2.74
N THR A 247 -20.10 10.28 2.82
CA THR A 247 -20.01 9.54 4.10
C THR A 247 -18.91 10.13 4.97
N ILE A 248 -17.71 10.34 4.43
CA ILE A 248 -16.57 10.91 5.17
C ILE A 248 -16.90 12.31 5.69
N ASN A 249 -17.41 13.19 4.81
CA ASN A 249 -17.70 14.58 5.17
C ASN A 249 -18.83 14.67 6.23
N GLN A 250 -19.91 13.90 6.07
CA GLN A 250 -20.98 13.86 7.05
C GLN A 250 -20.55 13.31 8.41
N THR A 251 -19.63 12.34 8.43
CA THR A 251 -19.02 11.85 9.67
C THR A 251 -18.29 12.98 10.39
N LYS A 252 -17.44 13.74 9.68
CA LYS A 252 -16.74 14.90 10.26
C LYS A 252 -17.69 15.97 10.77
N GLU A 253 -18.73 16.33 10.01
CA GLU A 253 -19.73 17.31 10.40
C GLU A 253 -20.46 16.93 11.70
N ARG A 254 -20.64 15.62 11.94
CA ARG A 254 -21.26 15.09 13.18
C ARG A 254 -20.26 14.95 14.34
N GLY A 255 -18.97 15.25 14.12
CA GLY A 255 -17.91 15.10 15.12
C GLY A 255 -17.42 13.65 15.30
N GLY A 256 -17.74 12.75 14.37
CA GLY A 256 -17.20 11.39 14.32
C GLY A 256 -15.76 11.39 13.80
N ARG A 257 -15.03 10.30 14.10
CA ARG A 257 -13.63 10.15 13.69
C ARG A 257 -13.51 9.51 12.30
N ILE A 258 -12.54 9.94 11.53
CA ILE A 258 -12.15 9.31 10.27
C ILE A 258 -10.93 8.43 10.52
N ILE A 259 -11.13 7.11 10.43
CA ILE A 259 -10.11 6.10 10.69
C ILE A 259 -9.76 5.42 9.37
N CYS A 260 -8.56 5.65 8.87
CA CYS A 260 -8.08 5.05 7.64
C CYS A 260 -7.45 3.67 7.89
N VAL A 261 -7.76 2.72 7.02
CA VAL A 261 -7.12 1.41 6.98
C VAL A 261 -6.05 1.40 5.89
N GLY A 262 -4.80 1.42 6.33
CA GLY A 262 -3.62 1.52 5.49
C GLY A 262 -3.23 2.95 5.10
N THR A 263 -1.95 3.11 4.85
CA THR A 263 -1.35 4.36 4.39
C THR A 263 -1.91 4.79 3.02
N THR A 264 -2.40 3.84 2.22
CA THR A 264 -3.03 4.12 0.93
C THR A 264 -4.37 4.84 1.09
N SER A 265 -5.25 4.40 2.00
CA SER A 265 -6.51 5.11 2.30
C SER A 265 -6.23 6.50 2.86
N CYS A 266 -5.27 6.63 3.77
CA CYS A 266 -4.81 7.92 4.29
C CYS A 266 -4.37 8.86 3.16
N ARG A 267 -3.45 8.42 2.30
CA ARG A 267 -2.95 9.22 1.18
C ARG A 267 -4.06 9.61 0.22
N THR A 268 -5.05 8.76 0.00
CA THR A 268 -6.20 9.07 -0.85
C THR A 268 -7.05 10.20 -0.28
N VAL A 269 -7.49 10.09 0.98
CA VAL A 269 -8.37 11.11 1.56
C VAL A 269 -7.66 12.44 1.77
N GLU A 270 -6.37 12.42 2.14
CA GLU A 270 -5.56 13.63 2.30
C GLU A 270 -5.28 14.32 0.95
N SER A 271 -5.15 13.56 -0.14
CA SER A 271 -5.00 14.11 -1.49
C SER A 271 -6.31 14.66 -2.06
N ALA A 272 -7.43 14.00 -1.77
CA ALA A 272 -8.75 14.41 -2.25
C ALA A 272 -9.36 15.58 -1.45
N ALA A 273 -8.81 15.91 -0.29
CA ALA A 273 -9.33 16.96 0.57
C ALA A 273 -8.85 18.35 0.16
N ASP A 274 -9.78 19.31 0.19
CA ASP A 274 -9.46 20.73 0.06
C ASP A 274 -8.77 21.28 1.33
N GLU A 275 -8.47 22.59 1.33
CA GLU A 275 -7.80 23.25 2.45
C GLU A 275 -8.64 23.29 3.75
N ASN A 276 -9.96 23.10 3.65
CA ASN A 276 -10.86 23.02 4.79
C ASN A 276 -11.06 21.59 5.30
N GLY A 277 -10.40 20.62 4.67
CA GLY A 277 -10.53 19.20 5.00
C GLY A 277 -11.83 18.57 4.51
N VAL A 278 -12.46 19.15 3.49
CA VAL A 278 -13.63 18.56 2.82
C VAL A 278 -13.15 17.67 1.69
N VAL A 279 -13.44 16.38 1.78
CA VAL A 279 -13.06 15.39 0.76
C VAL A 279 -13.91 15.59 -0.48
N GLN A 280 -13.26 15.80 -1.64
CA GLN A 280 -13.88 16.00 -2.93
C GLN A 280 -14.01 14.66 -3.67
N PRO A 281 -15.18 14.36 -4.27
CA PRO A 281 -15.30 13.19 -5.16
C PRO A 281 -14.57 13.43 -6.47
N GLY A 282 -14.05 12.37 -7.07
CA GLY A 282 -13.35 12.44 -8.34
C GLY A 282 -12.25 11.40 -8.45
N CYS A 283 -11.45 11.53 -9.49
CA CYS A 283 -10.26 10.70 -9.71
C CYS A 283 -9.10 11.57 -10.19
N ASP A 284 -7.90 11.26 -9.71
CA ASP A 284 -6.68 11.96 -10.07
C ASP A 284 -5.46 11.08 -9.74
N HIS A 285 -4.29 11.66 -9.82
CA HIS A 285 -3.04 11.04 -9.40
C HIS A 285 -2.48 11.77 -8.16
N THR A 286 -1.89 11.00 -7.25
CA THR A 286 -1.26 11.56 -6.05
C THR A 286 0.22 11.22 -6.01
N GLU A 287 1.02 12.23 -5.65
CA GLU A 287 2.44 12.12 -5.31
C GLU A 287 2.67 12.62 -3.88
N ILE A 288 1.60 12.62 -3.07
CA ILE A 288 1.66 13.15 -1.70
C ILE A 288 2.72 12.42 -0.88
N PHE A 289 3.66 13.18 -0.34
CA PHE A 289 4.67 12.70 0.59
C PHE A 289 4.36 13.25 1.99
N ILE A 290 3.93 12.35 2.87
CA ILE A 290 3.58 12.68 4.26
C ILE A 290 4.76 12.31 5.15
N TYR A 291 5.31 13.29 5.87
CA TYR A 291 6.40 13.16 6.83
C TYR A 291 6.22 14.15 7.99
N PRO A 292 6.97 14.06 9.09
CA PRO A 292 6.80 14.97 10.23
C PRO A 292 6.81 16.45 9.84
N GLY A 293 5.79 17.18 10.31
CA GLY A 293 5.46 18.55 9.90
C GLY A 293 4.26 18.64 8.97
N TYR A 294 3.80 17.50 8.39
CA TYR A 294 2.55 17.46 7.63
C TYR A 294 1.35 17.68 8.56
N ARG A 295 0.41 18.55 8.13
CA ARG A 295 -0.85 18.78 8.85
C ARG A 295 -1.96 17.96 8.20
N PHE A 296 -2.40 16.92 8.90
CA PHE A 296 -3.54 16.10 8.45
C PHE A 296 -4.82 16.95 8.41
N LYS A 297 -5.57 16.82 7.32
CA LYS A 297 -6.81 17.55 7.05
C LYS A 297 -8.06 16.71 7.38
N VAL A 298 -7.94 15.41 7.21
CA VAL A 298 -9.07 14.46 7.28
C VAL A 298 -8.86 13.40 8.34
N LEU A 299 -7.66 12.83 8.43
CA LEU A 299 -7.34 11.65 9.23
C LEU A 299 -7.36 11.91 10.73
N ASP A 300 -8.12 11.11 11.50
CA ASP A 300 -8.13 11.09 12.96
C ASP A 300 -7.41 9.88 13.56
N GLY A 301 -7.47 8.72 12.90
CA GLY A 301 -6.80 7.49 13.32
C GLY A 301 -6.35 6.65 12.15
N LEU A 302 -5.33 5.82 12.37
CA LEU A 302 -4.73 4.99 11.33
C LEU A 302 -4.52 3.55 11.79
N ILE A 303 -5.14 2.61 11.10
CA ILE A 303 -4.82 1.18 11.22
C ILE A 303 -3.81 0.84 10.13
N THR A 304 -2.65 0.29 10.49
CA THR A 304 -1.58 0.02 9.55
C THR A 304 -0.76 -1.22 9.95
N ASN A 305 0.10 -1.71 9.06
CA ASN A 305 1.13 -2.68 9.42
C ASN A 305 2.37 -1.98 9.99
N PHE A 306 3.30 -2.75 10.57
CA PHE A 306 4.64 -2.25 10.86
C PHE A 306 5.45 -2.13 9.57
N HIS A 307 6.17 -1.01 9.41
CA HIS A 307 6.85 -0.63 8.18
C HIS A 307 8.37 -0.84 8.27
N LEU A 308 9.04 -0.77 7.11
CA LEU A 308 10.50 -0.85 6.98
C LEU A 308 11.20 0.36 7.62
N PRO A 309 12.39 0.17 8.24
CA PRO A 309 13.26 1.28 8.57
C PRO A 309 13.50 2.19 7.37
N GLU A 310 13.62 3.49 7.62
CA GLU A 310 13.95 4.50 6.61
C GLU A 310 12.98 4.57 5.41
N SER A 311 11.76 4.00 5.53
CA SER A 311 10.74 4.03 4.47
C SER A 311 9.86 5.28 4.56
N THR A 312 9.27 5.67 3.43
CA THR A 312 8.26 6.74 3.40
C THR A 312 7.05 6.44 4.29
N LEU A 313 6.79 5.16 4.56
CA LEU A 313 5.66 4.72 5.38
C LEU A 313 5.93 4.90 6.88
N VAL A 314 7.15 4.65 7.38
CA VAL A 314 7.48 4.97 8.76
C VAL A 314 7.50 6.49 8.98
N MET A 315 7.83 7.27 7.95
CA MET A 315 7.75 8.73 7.99
C MET A 315 6.31 9.22 8.11
N LEU A 316 5.37 8.59 7.37
CA LEU A 316 3.93 8.92 7.45
C LEU A 316 3.37 8.64 8.85
N VAL A 317 3.62 7.47 9.44
CA VAL A 317 3.14 7.17 10.78
C VAL A 317 3.80 8.06 11.83
N SER A 318 5.05 8.45 11.62
CA SER A 318 5.77 9.42 12.47
C SER A 318 5.19 10.85 12.34
N ALA A 319 4.64 11.21 11.19
CA ALA A 319 3.92 12.48 11.04
C ALA A 319 2.64 12.50 11.87
N LEU A 320 1.97 11.34 12.05
CA LEU A 320 0.72 11.24 12.80
C LEU A 320 0.92 11.19 14.32
N ALA A 321 1.90 10.40 14.80
CA ALA A 321 2.07 10.11 16.23
C ALA A 321 3.34 10.73 16.85
N GLY A 322 4.14 11.43 16.06
CA GLY A 322 5.47 11.86 16.47
C GLY A 322 6.51 10.75 16.27
N ARG A 323 7.70 11.15 15.79
CA ARG A 323 8.79 10.22 15.48
C ARG A 323 9.21 9.40 16.71
N GLU A 324 9.37 10.05 17.85
CA GLU A 324 9.84 9.40 19.09
C GLU A 324 8.85 8.34 19.58
N ASN A 325 7.55 8.65 19.58
CA ASN A 325 6.51 7.71 19.97
C ASN A 325 6.47 6.49 19.04
N VAL A 326 6.61 6.74 17.71
CA VAL A 326 6.60 5.66 16.72
C VAL A 326 7.82 4.76 16.87
N LEU A 327 9.03 5.33 17.00
CA LEU A 327 10.25 4.54 17.15
C LEU A 327 10.24 3.75 18.46
N ALA A 328 9.77 4.32 19.57
CA ALA A 328 9.60 3.61 20.84
C ALA A 328 8.61 2.44 20.71
N ALA A 329 7.45 2.65 20.09
CA ALA A 329 6.47 1.60 19.83
C ALA A 329 6.99 0.48 18.91
N TYR A 330 7.84 0.83 17.93
CA TYR A 330 8.49 -0.15 17.05
C TYR A 330 9.55 -0.97 17.79
N GLU A 331 10.32 -0.33 18.67
CA GLU A 331 11.30 -1.01 19.52
C GLU A 331 10.62 -1.99 20.46
N GLU A 332 9.52 -1.58 21.11
CA GLU A 332 8.68 -2.45 21.92
C GLU A 332 8.09 -3.61 21.11
N ALA A 333 7.57 -3.35 19.91
CA ALA A 333 7.06 -4.38 19.01
C ALA A 333 8.13 -5.42 18.63
N ILE A 334 9.38 -4.99 18.43
CA ILE A 334 10.52 -5.89 18.18
C ILE A 334 10.83 -6.75 19.39
N GLN A 335 10.89 -6.16 20.60
CA GLN A 335 11.12 -6.88 21.86
C GLN A 335 10.04 -7.91 22.14
N GLU A 336 8.78 -7.55 21.88
CA GLU A 336 7.59 -8.39 21.99
C GLU A 336 7.41 -9.35 20.81
N LYS A 337 8.34 -9.37 19.85
CA LYS A 337 8.35 -10.27 18.68
C LYS A 337 7.08 -10.16 17.83
N TYR A 338 6.62 -8.94 17.57
CA TYR A 338 5.63 -8.68 16.54
C TYR A 338 6.19 -9.03 15.15
N ARG A 339 5.31 -9.44 14.26
CA ARG A 339 5.66 -9.73 12.88
C ARG A 339 5.52 -8.46 12.05
N PHE A 340 6.46 -8.22 11.19
CA PHE A 340 6.57 -6.99 10.39
C PHE A 340 6.15 -7.20 8.94
N PHE A 341 5.75 -6.12 8.27
CA PHE A 341 5.37 -5.97 6.86
C PHE A 341 4.03 -6.60 6.47
N SER A 342 3.90 -6.93 5.15
CA SER A 342 2.63 -7.23 4.48
C SER A 342 1.77 -8.32 5.15
N PHE A 343 2.40 -9.36 5.66
CA PHE A 343 1.73 -10.46 6.38
C PHE A 343 1.98 -10.42 7.89
N GLY A 344 2.54 -9.32 8.35
CA GLY A 344 2.83 -9.09 9.75
C GLY A 344 1.59 -8.78 10.58
N ASP A 345 1.85 -8.20 11.74
CA ASP A 345 0.84 -7.78 12.70
C ASP A 345 0.43 -6.32 12.44
N ALA A 346 -0.59 -5.86 13.13
CA ALA A 346 -1.16 -4.54 12.94
C ALA A 346 -0.79 -3.56 14.06
N MET A 347 -0.86 -2.28 13.71
CA MET A 347 -0.79 -1.16 14.64
C MET A 347 -2.00 -0.27 14.43
N PHE A 348 -2.61 0.20 15.51
CA PHE A 348 -3.64 1.24 15.49
C PHE A 348 -3.15 2.48 16.21
N ILE A 349 -3.05 3.59 15.49
CA ILE A 349 -2.65 4.90 15.99
C ILE A 349 -3.91 5.74 16.18
N GLN A 350 -4.21 6.14 17.43
CA GLN A 350 -5.40 6.89 17.81
C GLN A 350 -5.09 8.13 18.67
#